data_5f9038e0aac6dd6f7cf222ccafc5243d
#
_entry.id   5f9038e0aac6dd6f7cf222ccafc5243d
#
_cell.length_a   1.000
_cell.length_b   1.000
_cell.length_c   1.000
_cell.angle_alpha   90.00
_cell.angle_beta   90.00
_cell.angle_gamma   90.00
#
_symmetry.space_group_name_H-M   'P 1'
#
loop_
_entity.id
_entity.type
_entity.pdbx_description
1 polymer ?
#
loop_
_entity_poly.entity_id
_entity_poly.type
_entity_poly.pdbx_seq_one_letter_code
_entity_poly.pdbx_strand_id
1 'polypeptide(L)'
;QIQRYIRLTYLIPELLKLVDEERIAFTPAVEISYLPEYEQQILLEQIEFTDATPSLSQAQRLRKFSKDGNFFVDTVFAVLNEEKPNQKEQVRFMEEDIRKYFPKSYTKSDMQKTIISLLEKWQRQRERNRRDER
;
A
#
# COMPACT_ATOMS: atom_id res chain seq x y z
N GLN A 1 26.75 11.17 -4.25
CA GLN A 1 26.01 9.94 -3.97
C GLN A 1 26.31 9.38 -2.57
N ILE A 2 27.55 9.51 -2.09
CA ILE A 2 27.90 9.10 -0.73
C ILE A 2 27.02 9.85 0.29
N GLN A 3 26.76 11.13 0.08
CA GLN A 3 25.91 11.93 0.95
C GLN A 3 24.46 11.41 0.97
N ARG A 4 23.97 10.92 -0.16
CA ARG A 4 22.62 10.35 -0.25
C ARG A 4 22.53 9.02 0.51
N TYR A 5 23.57 8.18 0.45
CA TYR A 5 23.62 6.94 1.24
C TYR A 5 23.68 7.25 2.73
N ILE A 6 24.44 8.29 3.12
CA ILE A 6 24.50 8.73 4.51
C ILE A 6 23.12 9.18 5.00
N ARG A 7 22.34 9.86 4.12
CA ARG A 7 20.99 10.28 4.49
C ARG A 7 20.09 9.13 4.90
N LEU A 8 20.28 7.94 4.31
CA LEU A 8 19.47 6.77 4.68
C LEU A 8 19.66 6.37 6.13
N THR A 9 20.78 6.73 6.76
CA THR A 9 21.00 6.44 8.19
C THR A 9 20.08 7.23 9.11
N TYR A 10 19.42 8.26 8.60
CA TYR A 10 18.44 9.04 9.35
C TYR A 10 17.04 8.45 9.30
N LEU A 11 16.85 7.36 8.55
CA LEU A 11 15.58 6.63 8.54
C LEU A 11 15.48 5.77 9.82
N ILE A 12 14.24 5.63 10.32
CA ILE A 12 14.00 4.65 11.37
C ILE A 12 14.26 3.24 10.81
N PRO A 13 14.66 2.28 11.66
CA PRO A 13 15.06 0.95 11.17
C PRO A 13 14.01 0.25 10.32
N GLU A 14 12.73 0.41 10.65
CA GLU A 14 11.63 -0.22 9.92
C GLU A 14 11.49 0.32 8.50
N LEU A 15 11.69 1.63 8.31
CA LEU A 15 11.68 2.23 6.97
C LEU A 15 12.93 1.83 6.18
N LEU A 16 14.08 1.79 6.84
CA LEU A 16 15.33 1.34 6.20
C LEU A 16 15.18 -0.11 5.71
N LYS A 17 14.50 -0.95 6.47
CA LYS A 17 14.22 -2.32 6.08
C LYS A 17 13.40 -2.37 4.79
N LEU A 18 12.41 -1.49 4.64
CA LEU A 18 11.60 -1.41 3.41
C LEU A 18 12.45 -1.00 2.20
N VAL A 19 13.45 -0.15 2.42
CA VAL A 19 14.42 0.21 1.37
C VAL A 19 15.27 -1.00 0.99
N ASP A 20 15.76 -1.75 1.98
CA ASP A 20 16.57 -2.94 1.73
C ASP A 20 15.77 -4.02 0.99
N GLU A 21 14.47 -4.11 1.24
CA GLU A 21 13.56 -5.04 0.56
C GLU A 21 13.10 -4.52 -0.81
N GLU A 22 13.60 -3.38 -1.24
CA GLU A 22 13.26 -2.72 -2.51
C GLU A 22 11.78 -2.32 -2.62
N ARG A 23 11.09 -2.24 -1.49
CA ARG A 23 9.70 -1.76 -1.43
C ARG A 23 9.63 -0.23 -1.52
N ILE A 24 10.63 0.46 -0.99
CA ILE A 24 10.80 1.91 -1.15
C ILE A 24 12.05 2.11 -1.98
N ALA A 25 11.93 2.85 -3.08
CA ALA A 25 13.06 3.15 -3.94
C ALA A 25 14.03 4.11 -3.25
N PHE A 26 15.27 4.13 -3.68
CA PHE A 26 16.35 4.90 -3.06
C PHE A 26 16.04 6.40 -3.02
N THR A 27 15.63 6.99 -4.13
CA THR A 27 15.40 8.44 -4.20
C THR A 27 14.23 8.90 -3.34
N PRO A 28 13.05 8.23 -3.34
CA PRO A 28 12.01 8.54 -2.35
C PRO A 28 12.48 8.38 -0.92
N ALA A 29 13.29 7.36 -0.64
CA ALA A 29 13.81 7.13 0.72
C ALA A 29 14.67 8.29 1.21
N VAL A 30 15.48 8.88 0.34
CA VAL A 30 16.29 10.06 0.69
C VAL A 30 15.38 11.23 1.09
N GLU A 31 14.29 11.45 0.35
CA GLU A 31 13.32 12.50 0.69
C GLU A 31 12.67 12.25 2.05
N ILE A 32 12.28 11.01 2.33
CA ILE A 32 11.67 10.62 3.60
C ILE A 32 12.64 10.81 4.78
N SER A 33 13.94 10.66 4.55
CA SER A 33 14.95 10.80 5.58
C SER A 33 15.01 12.18 6.20
N TYR A 34 14.45 13.19 5.54
CA TYR A 34 14.35 14.55 6.07
C TYR A 34 13.19 14.77 7.01
N LEU A 35 12.28 13.79 7.15
CA LEU A 35 11.20 13.86 8.11
C LEU A 35 11.72 13.60 9.52
N PRO A 36 11.20 14.31 10.57
CA PRO A 36 11.50 13.96 11.94
C PRO A 36 11.05 12.52 12.26
N GLU A 37 11.66 11.94 13.27
CA GLU A 37 11.38 10.54 13.63
C GLU A 37 9.89 10.25 13.85
N TYR A 38 9.19 11.15 14.57
CA TYR A 38 7.76 10.93 14.83
C TYR A 38 6.92 10.96 13.56
N GLU A 39 7.30 11.76 12.57
CA GLU A 39 6.62 11.77 11.27
C GLU A 39 6.93 10.52 10.46
N GLN A 40 8.15 10.01 10.55
CA GLN A 40 8.50 8.73 9.94
C GLN A 40 7.68 7.59 10.52
N GLN A 41 7.40 7.62 11.83
CA GLN A 41 6.53 6.63 12.48
C GLN A 41 5.10 6.71 11.94
N ILE A 42 4.57 7.93 11.78
CA ILE A 42 3.24 8.12 11.17
C ILE A 42 3.22 7.55 9.75
N LEU A 43 4.25 7.85 8.97
CA LEU A 43 4.36 7.35 7.60
C LEU A 43 4.40 5.81 7.59
N LEU A 44 5.19 5.20 8.45
CA LEU A 44 5.28 3.75 8.55
C LEU A 44 3.91 3.13 8.84
N GLU A 45 3.17 3.68 9.80
CA GLU A 45 1.84 3.20 10.14
C GLU A 45 0.89 3.26 8.94
N GLN A 46 0.96 4.35 8.16
CA GLN A 46 0.11 4.50 6.99
C GLN A 46 0.55 3.60 5.84
N ILE A 47 1.85 3.34 5.67
CA ILE A 47 2.34 2.36 4.70
C ILE A 47 1.77 0.97 5.03
N GLU A 48 1.82 0.59 6.29
CA GLU A 48 1.28 -0.70 6.74
C GLU A 48 -0.24 -0.77 6.54
N PHE A 49 -0.93 0.32 6.83
CA PHE A 49 -2.39 0.38 6.71
C PHE A 49 -2.86 0.34 5.26
N THR A 50 -2.19 1.10 4.37
CA THR A 50 -2.59 1.20 2.96
C THR A 50 -1.94 0.16 2.07
N ASP A 51 -0.92 -0.53 2.56
CA ASP A 51 -0.07 -1.44 1.79
C ASP A 51 0.51 -0.76 0.54
N ALA A 52 0.80 0.52 0.64
CA ALA A 52 1.37 1.34 -0.43
C ALA A 52 2.60 2.06 0.08
N THR A 53 3.63 2.16 -0.77
CA THR A 53 4.84 2.91 -0.48
C THR A 53 4.89 4.17 -1.34
N PRO A 54 5.51 5.26 -0.83
CA PRO A 54 5.50 6.52 -1.57
C PRO A 54 6.41 6.49 -2.80
N SER A 55 5.92 7.07 -3.90
CA SER A 55 6.75 7.38 -5.06
C SER A 55 7.61 8.61 -4.76
N LEU A 56 8.51 8.95 -5.69
CA LEU A 56 9.34 10.16 -5.53
C LEU A 56 8.47 11.42 -5.40
N SER A 57 7.49 11.57 -6.27
CA SER A 57 6.57 12.72 -6.22
C SER A 57 5.83 12.78 -4.88
N GLN A 58 5.33 11.65 -4.41
CA GLN A 58 4.64 11.58 -3.13
C GLN A 58 5.57 11.88 -1.96
N ALA A 59 6.79 11.35 -1.99
CA ALA A 59 7.78 11.61 -0.94
C ALA A 59 8.15 13.10 -0.89
N GLN A 60 8.31 13.74 -2.03
CA GLN A 60 8.59 15.18 -2.09
C GLN A 60 7.44 15.99 -1.51
N ARG A 61 6.20 15.61 -1.80
CA ARG A 61 5.01 16.26 -1.25
C ARG A 61 4.91 16.06 0.26
N LEU A 62 5.21 14.86 0.76
CA LEU A 62 5.23 14.58 2.20
C LEU A 62 6.27 15.44 2.90
N ARG A 63 7.46 15.57 2.31
CA ARG A 63 8.50 16.42 2.86
C ARG A 63 8.05 17.89 2.91
N LYS A 64 7.36 18.36 1.89
CA LYS A 64 6.82 19.71 1.86
C LYS A 64 5.76 19.92 2.94
N PHE A 65 4.85 18.96 3.13
CA PHE A 65 3.86 19.01 4.20
C PHE A 65 4.53 19.10 5.56
N SER A 66 5.60 18.34 5.78
CA SER A 66 6.38 18.41 7.02
C SER A 66 6.95 19.79 7.24
N LYS A 67 7.54 20.36 6.20
CA LYS A 67 8.16 21.68 6.25
C LYS A 67 7.15 22.77 6.56
N ASP A 68 5.93 22.63 6.03
CA ASP A 68 4.83 23.61 6.20
C ASP A 68 4.04 23.38 7.50
N GLY A 69 4.38 22.37 8.30
CA GLY A 69 3.67 22.06 9.53
C GLY A 69 2.33 21.38 9.31
N ASN A 70 2.12 20.76 8.16
CA ASN A 70 0.84 20.14 7.76
C ASN A 70 0.94 18.62 7.60
N PHE A 71 1.89 18.00 8.30
CA PHE A 71 2.07 16.55 8.22
C PHE A 71 1.13 15.87 9.23
N PHE A 72 -0.05 15.50 8.76
CA PHE A 72 -1.09 14.86 9.56
C PHE A 72 -1.38 13.46 9.03
N VAL A 73 -1.89 12.59 9.90
CA VAL A 73 -2.24 11.20 9.52
C VAL A 73 -3.16 11.19 8.29
N ASP A 74 -4.18 12.03 8.28
CA ASP A 74 -5.15 12.08 7.16
C ASP A 74 -4.48 12.51 5.85
N THR A 75 -3.54 13.44 5.93
CA THR A 75 -2.79 13.92 4.76
C THR A 75 -1.92 12.81 4.19
N VAL A 76 -1.21 12.11 5.06
CA VAL A 76 -0.34 11.00 4.65
C VAL A 76 -1.17 9.87 4.04
N PHE A 77 -2.28 9.52 4.68
CA PHE A 77 -3.20 8.50 4.16
C PHE A 77 -3.68 8.85 2.75
N ALA A 78 -4.12 10.10 2.56
CA ALA A 78 -4.62 10.56 1.26
C ALA A 78 -3.53 10.47 0.18
N VAL A 79 -2.30 10.88 0.50
CA VAL A 79 -1.18 10.81 -0.45
C VAL A 79 -0.88 9.36 -0.84
N LEU A 80 -0.77 8.47 0.13
CA LEU A 80 -0.45 7.07 -0.15
C LEU A 80 -1.57 6.33 -0.87
N ASN A 81 -2.81 6.77 -0.69
CA ASN A 81 -3.98 6.14 -1.29
C ASN A 81 -4.30 6.66 -2.69
N GLU A 82 -3.50 7.57 -3.23
CA GLU A 82 -3.67 8.06 -4.61
C GLU A 82 -3.38 6.96 -5.63
N GLU A 83 -4.11 6.99 -6.75
CA GLU A 83 -3.80 6.12 -7.87
C GLU A 83 -2.48 6.57 -8.52
N LYS A 84 -1.58 5.59 -8.72
CA LYS A 84 -0.32 5.82 -9.42
C LYS A 84 -0.53 5.50 -10.90
N PRO A 85 0.10 6.26 -11.82
CA PRO A 85 -0.12 6.07 -13.26
C PRO A 85 0.09 4.64 -13.77
N ASN A 86 0.99 3.88 -13.15
CA ASN A 86 1.32 2.52 -13.57
C ASN A 86 0.68 1.44 -12.70
N GLN A 87 -0.22 1.84 -11.79
CA GLN A 87 -0.85 0.89 -10.90
C GLN A 87 -2.06 0.25 -11.59
N LYS A 88 -2.13 -1.07 -11.50
CA LYS A 88 -3.29 -1.81 -12.03
C LYS A 88 -4.53 -1.48 -11.21
N GLU A 89 -5.69 -1.44 -11.88
CA GLU A 89 -6.95 -1.29 -11.19
C GLU A 89 -7.12 -2.39 -10.16
N GLN A 90 -7.53 -2.01 -8.97
CA GLN A 90 -7.80 -2.95 -7.89
C GLN A 90 -9.22 -2.77 -7.40
N VAL A 91 -9.93 -3.88 -7.26
CA VAL A 91 -11.23 -3.88 -6.58
C VAL A 91 -10.94 -4.20 -5.11
N ARG A 92 -11.38 -3.30 -4.23
CA ARG A 92 -11.17 -3.46 -2.78
C ARG A 92 -12.52 -3.62 -2.10
N PHE A 93 -12.58 -4.57 -1.19
CA PHE A 93 -13.74 -4.79 -0.33
C PHE A 93 -13.36 -4.51 1.12
N MET A 94 -14.31 -3.96 1.89
CA MET A 94 -14.11 -3.82 3.31
C MET A 94 -14.01 -5.21 3.94
N GLU A 95 -13.01 -5.40 4.78
CA GLU A 95 -12.79 -6.69 5.45
C GLU A 95 -14.04 -7.13 6.21
N GLU A 96 -14.73 -6.19 6.87
CA GLU A 96 -15.94 -6.47 7.62
C GLU A 96 -17.05 -7.09 6.78
N ASP A 97 -17.19 -6.64 5.53
CA ASP A 97 -18.23 -7.11 4.63
C ASP A 97 -18.00 -8.55 4.15
N ILE A 98 -16.74 -8.94 4.06
CA ILE A 98 -16.35 -10.25 3.55
C ILE A 98 -16.12 -11.24 4.69
N ARG A 99 -15.52 -10.76 5.79
CA ARG A 99 -15.09 -11.59 6.92
C ARG A 99 -16.22 -12.42 7.52
N LYS A 100 -17.44 -11.89 7.54
CA LYS A 100 -18.61 -12.55 8.10
C LYS A 100 -18.97 -13.87 7.39
N TYR A 101 -18.49 -14.05 6.16
CA TYR A 101 -18.75 -15.25 5.37
C TYR A 101 -17.69 -16.34 5.56
N PHE A 102 -16.62 -16.06 6.32
CA PHE A 102 -15.48 -16.97 6.47
C PHE A 102 -15.24 -17.33 7.94
N PRO A 103 -14.67 -18.51 8.19
CA PRO A 103 -14.22 -18.87 9.54
C PRO A 103 -13.16 -17.89 10.04
N LYS A 104 -13.11 -17.71 11.37
CA LYS A 104 -12.13 -16.80 11.98
C LYS A 104 -10.68 -17.23 11.74
N SER A 105 -10.46 -18.52 11.47
CA SER A 105 -9.11 -19.06 11.22
C SER A 105 -8.57 -18.73 9.83
N TYR A 106 -9.42 -18.23 8.91
CA TYR A 106 -8.98 -17.93 7.55
C TYR A 106 -8.13 -16.66 7.55
N THR A 107 -6.98 -16.75 6.86
CA THR A 107 -6.13 -15.59 6.58
C THR A 107 -6.70 -14.83 5.38
N LYS A 108 -6.17 -13.63 5.14
CA LYS A 108 -6.54 -12.85 3.94
C LYS A 108 -6.24 -13.62 2.67
N SER A 109 -5.14 -14.37 2.63
CA SER A 109 -4.76 -15.22 1.50
C SER A 109 -5.78 -16.33 1.27
N ASP A 110 -6.24 -16.97 2.35
CA ASP A 110 -7.24 -18.04 2.26
C ASP A 110 -8.56 -17.51 1.71
N MET A 111 -9.00 -16.34 2.19
CA MET A 111 -10.22 -15.69 1.71
C MET A 111 -10.11 -15.36 0.22
N GLN A 112 -8.98 -14.81 -0.21
CA GLN A 112 -8.75 -14.45 -1.62
C GLN A 112 -8.81 -15.68 -2.53
N LYS A 113 -8.17 -16.77 -2.13
CA LYS A 113 -8.18 -18.01 -2.91
C LYS A 113 -9.59 -18.57 -3.05
N THR A 114 -10.36 -18.54 -1.97
CA THR A 114 -11.74 -19.02 -1.99
C THR A 114 -12.62 -18.18 -2.90
N ILE A 115 -12.49 -16.85 -2.82
CA ILE A 115 -13.25 -15.92 -3.67
C ILE A 115 -12.95 -16.18 -5.14
N ILE A 116 -11.68 -16.33 -5.51
CA ILE A 116 -11.26 -16.58 -6.89
C ILE A 116 -11.86 -17.92 -7.38
N SER A 117 -11.78 -18.96 -6.56
CA SER A 117 -12.34 -20.27 -6.89
C SER A 117 -13.84 -20.20 -7.15
N LEU A 118 -14.58 -19.47 -6.31
CA LEU A 118 -16.02 -19.29 -6.49
C LEU A 118 -16.36 -18.52 -7.76
N LEU A 119 -15.59 -17.49 -8.07
CA LEU A 119 -15.78 -16.70 -9.29
C LEU A 119 -15.51 -17.50 -10.56
N GLU A 120 -14.51 -18.38 -10.51
CA GLU A 120 -14.23 -19.29 -11.64
C GLU A 120 -15.39 -20.26 -11.90
N LYS A 121 -15.97 -20.80 -10.83
CA LYS A 121 -17.14 -21.68 -10.93
C LYS A 121 -18.35 -20.95 -11.49
N TRP A 122 -18.57 -19.71 -11.02
CA TRP A 122 -19.67 -18.88 -11.49
C TRP A 122 -19.53 -18.54 -12.98
N GLN A 123 -18.30 -18.23 -13.42
CA GLN A 123 -18.02 -17.95 -14.82
C GLN A 123 -18.31 -19.16 -15.70
N ARG A 124 -17.88 -20.36 -15.29
CA ARG A 124 -18.16 -21.59 -16.04
C ARG A 124 -19.64 -21.87 -16.15
N GLN A 125 -20.41 -21.61 -15.08
CA GLN A 125 -21.84 -21.79 -15.07
C GLN A 125 -22.52 -20.82 -16.03
N ARG A 126 -22.07 -19.56 -16.07
CA ARG A 126 -22.58 -18.57 -17.02
C ARG A 126 -22.35 -18.98 -18.47
N GLU A 127 -21.17 -19.50 -18.76
CA GLU A 127 -20.86 -19.97 -20.13
C GLU A 127 -21.73 -21.14 -20.54
N ARG A 128 -22.00 -22.09 -19.64
CA ARG A 128 -22.92 -23.19 -19.87
C ARG A 128 -24.34 -22.68 -20.16
N ASN A 129 -24.82 -21.75 -19.36
CA ASN A 129 -26.15 -21.16 -19.55
C ASN A 129 -26.28 -20.45 -20.91
N ARG A 130 -25.21 -19.78 -21.33
CA ARG A 130 -25.14 -19.13 -22.63
C ARG A 130 -25.24 -20.13 -23.76
N ARG A 131 -24.60 -21.30 -23.63
CA ARG A 131 -24.67 -22.38 -24.63
C ARG A 131 -26.06 -23.00 -24.72
N ASP A 132 -26.70 -23.13 -23.54
CA ASP A 132 -28.04 -23.73 -23.48
C ASP A 132 -29.13 -22.81 -24.02
N GLU A 133 -28.89 -21.50 -24.06
CA GLU A 133 -29.82 -20.53 -24.63
C GLU A 133 -29.82 -20.49 -26.18
N ARG A 134 -28.89 -21.18 -26.77
CA ARG A 134 -28.84 -21.32 -28.23
C ARG A 134 -29.61 -22.55 -28.67
#